data_54bac94dbac7088187d37ae17e34f043
#
_entry.id   54bac94dbac7088187d37ae17e34f043
#
_cell.length_a   1.000
_cell.length_b   1.000
_cell.length_c   1.000
_cell.angle_alpha   90.00
_cell.angle_beta   90.00
_cell.angle_gamma   90.00
#
_symmetry.space_group_name_H-M   'P 1'
#
loop_
_entity.id
_entity.type
_entity.pdbx_description
1 polymer ?
#
loop_
_entity_poly.entity_id
_entity_poly.type
_entity_poly.pdbx_seq_one_letter_code
_entity_poly.pdbx_strand_id
1 'polypeptide(L)'
;MYLLRIRSIASRARAGRRQSFGVFSSFAPNSSHILIGDAEKRRVWTAGLEYSHRLWGNDSLRLDYEGSVSPFFQERDPTVVATYPTVSTVGLISYVEALPSIGERVVYATNNPVGYVGLGDGSIVYVYAVYGSTKTYALAISPLGARVSGFSSHRLQPTFSADLGMVFSSRDLPVDGTASSNFLFSFGPGMQLIQGSSAIRLEYLYRHMSNANSGDYNPGVDSGVFRLTLSRLRTR
;
A
#
# COMPACT_ATOMS: atom_id res chain seq x y z
N MET A 1 47.89 12.67 -4.61
CA MET A 1 47.37 13.74 -3.75
C MET A 1 46.09 14.43 -4.31
N TYR A 2 45.97 14.65 -5.63
CA TYR A 2 44.80 15.29 -6.27
C TYR A 2 43.50 14.47 -6.17
N LEU A 3 43.56 13.15 -6.34
CA LEU A 3 42.38 12.25 -6.25
C LEU A 3 41.74 12.17 -4.85
N LEU A 4 42.53 12.30 -3.79
CA LEU A 4 42.05 12.35 -2.41
C LEU A 4 41.30 13.65 -2.12
N ARG A 5 41.72 14.77 -2.72
CA ARG A 5 41.05 16.07 -2.56
C ARG A 5 39.67 16.11 -3.29
N ILE A 6 39.58 15.50 -4.48
CA ILE A 6 38.32 15.44 -5.22
C ILE A 6 37.29 14.54 -4.50
N ARG A 7 37.73 13.43 -3.90
CA ARG A 7 36.86 12.57 -3.07
C ARG A 7 36.36 13.29 -1.82
N SER A 8 37.20 14.07 -1.15
CA SER A 8 36.84 14.85 0.04
C SER A 8 35.82 15.95 -0.28
N ILE A 9 35.96 16.66 -1.40
CA ILE A 9 35.02 17.70 -1.83
C ILE A 9 33.67 17.08 -2.21
N ALA A 10 33.67 15.96 -2.94
CA ALA A 10 32.45 15.26 -3.31
C ALA A 10 31.69 14.67 -2.10
N SER A 11 32.40 14.23 -1.07
CA SER A 11 31.79 13.74 0.18
C SER A 11 31.18 14.87 1.00
N ARG A 12 31.89 16.00 1.13
CA ARG A 12 31.38 17.21 1.81
C ARG A 12 30.17 17.81 1.10
N ALA A 13 30.15 17.85 -0.23
CA ALA A 13 29.01 18.30 -1.01
C ALA A 13 27.77 17.41 -0.80
N ARG A 14 27.96 16.10 -0.58
CA ARG A 14 26.85 15.19 -0.23
C ARG A 14 26.37 15.40 1.21
N ALA A 15 27.28 15.58 2.15
CA ALA A 15 26.94 15.87 3.55
C ALA A 15 26.16 17.18 3.72
N GLY A 16 26.34 18.16 2.82
CA GLY A 16 25.63 19.44 2.86
C GLY A 16 24.18 19.46 2.38
N ARG A 17 23.70 18.39 1.72
CA ARG A 17 22.34 18.35 1.15
C ARG A 17 21.31 18.07 2.23
N ARG A 18 20.46 19.07 2.51
CA ARG A 18 19.52 19.01 3.64
C ARG A 18 18.06 18.74 3.22
N GLN A 19 17.73 18.96 1.96
CA GLN A 19 16.36 18.82 1.48
C GLN A 19 16.30 18.00 0.19
N SER A 20 15.21 17.29 -0.04
CA SER A 20 14.90 16.71 -1.32
C SER A 20 13.41 16.83 -1.64
N PHE A 21 13.12 16.91 -2.94
CA PHE A 21 11.79 16.80 -3.51
C PHE A 21 11.81 15.67 -4.53
N GLY A 22 10.81 14.82 -4.47
CA GLY A 22 10.71 13.66 -5.33
C GLY A 22 9.31 13.37 -5.80
N VAL A 23 9.24 12.55 -6.83
CA VAL A 23 8.03 11.87 -7.29
C VAL A 23 8.19 10.39 -6.98
N PHE A 24 7.10 9.74 -6.61
CA PHE A 24 7.12 8.31 -6.37
C PHE A 24 5.94 7.61 -7.01
N SER A 25 6.14 6.33 -7.26
CA SER A 25 5.07 5.38 -7.56
C SER A 25 5.24 4.16 -6.68
N SER A 26 4.14 3.59 -6.21
CA SER A 26 4.17 2.36 -5.44
C SER A 26 3.07 1.41 -5.87
N PHE A 27 3.35 0.12 -5.74
CA PHE A 27 2.44 -0.95 -6.13
C PHE A 27 2.44 -2.07 -5.11
N ALA A 28 1.25 -2.42 -4.63
CA ALA A 28 0.98 -3.61 -3.84
C ALA A 28 0.23 -4.61 -4.74
N PRO A 29 0.85 -5.72 -5.13
CA PRO A 29 0.24 -6.69 -6.06
C PRO A 29 -0.91 -7.44 -5.43
N ASN A 30 -0.92 -7.53 -4.12
CA ASN A 30 -1.93 -8.24 -3.35
C ASN A 30 -1.93 -7.77 -1.90
N SER A 31 -3.11 -7.76 -1.26
CA SER A 31 -3.21 -7.72 0.19
C SER A 31 -3.39 -9.13 0.74
N SER A 32 -2.93 -9.37 1.94
CA SER A 32 -3.04 -10.65 2.64
C SER A 32 -2.97 -10.42 4.13
N HIS A 33 -3.38 -11.38 4.91
CA HIS A 33 -3.18 -11.32 6.36
C HIS A 33 -1.68 -11.47 6.67
N ILE A 34 -0.97 -10.32 6.82
CA ILE A 34 0.46 -10.29 7.14
C ILE A 34 0.65 -10.16 8.65
N LEU A 35 0.03 -9.15 9.28
CA LEU A 35 0.12 -8.90 10.71
C LEU A 35 -1.27 -8.74 11.36
N ILE A 36 -2.05 -7.77 10.90
CA ILE A 36 -3.30 -7.35 11.57
C ILE A 36 -4.48 -7.09 10.61
N GLY A 37 -4.24 -7.06 9.30
CA GLY A 37 -5.30 -6.82 8.31
C GLY A 37 -5.93 -8.12 7.84
N ASP A 38 -7.25 -8.13 7.72
CA ASP A 38 -8.04 -9.29 7.29
C ASP A 38 -8.52 -9.20 5.85
N ALA A 39 -8.49 -8.00 5.26
CA ALA A 39 -8.94 -7.79 3.88
C ALA A 39 -7.90 -8.25 2.88
N GLU A 40 -8.18 -9.34 2.19
CA GLU A 40 -7.24 -10.00 1.28
C GLU A 40 -7.49 -9.65 -0.21
N LYS A 41 -6.48 -9.96 -1.05
CA LYS A 41 -6.56 -9.96 -2.53
C LYS A 41 -6.87 -8.61 -3.17
N ARG A 42 -6.58 -7.52 -2.46
CA ARG A 42 -6.68 -6.16 -2.99
C ARG A 42 -5.37 -5.75 -3.62
N ARG A 43 -5.46 -5.03 -4.72
CA ARG A 43 -4.31 -4.42 -5.38
C ARG A 43 -4.35 -2.93 -5.18
N VAL A 44 -3.23 -2.36 -4.79
CA VAL A 44 -3.14 -0.91 -4.56
C VAL A 44 -2.03 -0.32 -5.41
N TRP A 45 -2.36 0.75 -6.11
CA TRP A 45 -1.39 1.54 -6.84
C TRP A 45 -1.47 2.99 -6.39
N THR A 46 -0.31 3.59 -6.07
CA THR A 46 -0.24 4.99 -5.68
C THR A 46 0.86 5.72 -6.45
N ALA A 47 0.63 7.01 -6.72
CA ALA A 47 1.65 7.89 -7.25
C ALA A 47 1.51 9.27 -6.59
N GLY A 48 2.65 9.92 -6.33
CA GLY A 48 2.62 11.17 -5.60
C GLY A 48 3.94 11.90 -5.51
N LEU A 49 3.94 12.89 -4.63
CA LEU A 49 5.06 13.76 -4.33
C LEU A 49 5.59 13.48 -2.94
N GLU A 50 6.89 13.56 -2.79
CA GLU A 50 7.58 13.39 -1.51
C GLU A 50 8.51 14.57 -1.25
N TYR A 51 8.51 15.03 -0.02
CA TYR A 51 9.48 15.96 0.52
C TYR A 51 10.28 15.30 1.63
N SER A 52 11.58 15.51 1.67
CA SER A 52 12.38 15.13 2.82
C SER A 52 13.29 16.26 3.31
N HIS A 53 13.55 16.26 4.61
CA HIS A 53 14.44 17.19 5.27
C HIS A 53 15.34 16.45 6.25
N ARG A 54 16.66 16.69 6.15
CA ARG A 54 17.62 16.11 7.07
C ARG A 54 17.44 16.71 8.46
N LEU A 55 17.18 15.85 9.44
CA LEU A 55 17.13 16.20 10.85
C LEU A 55 18.53 16.11 11.48
N TRP A 56 19.21 15.01 11.17
CA TRP A 56 20.52 14.71 11.74
C TRP A 56 21.32 13.80 10.81
N GLY A 57 22.66 13.79 10.96
CA GLY A 57 23.49 12.81 10.27
C GLY A 57 24.98 13.13 10.30
N ASN A 58 25.76 12.06 10.16
CA ASN A 58 27.19 12.04 9.97
C ASN A 58 27.56 11.21 8.73
N ASP A 59 28.82 10.86 8.53
CA ASP A 59 29.28 10.10 7.36
C ASP A 59 28.78 8.64 7.33
N SER A 60 28.39 8.09 8.47
CA SER A 60 27.93 6.71 8.59
C SER A 60 26.42 6.57 8.59
N LEU A 61 25.70 7.49 9.23
CA LEU A 61 24.27 7.42 9.46
C LEU A 61 23.61 8.77 9.22
N ARG A 62 22.39 8.75 8.69
CA ARG A 62 21.56 9.93 8.45
C ARG A 62 20.12 9.65 8.83
N LEU A 63 19.49 10.61 9.50
CA LEU A 63 18.05 10.65 9.78
C LEU A 63 17.42 11.79 9.02
N ASP A 64 16.43 11.48 8.21
CA ASP A 64 15.62 12.43 7.46
C ASP A 64 14.16 12.36 7.97
N TYR A 65 13.52 13.52 8.08
CA TYR A 65 12.05 13.62 8.06
C TYR A 65 11.55 13.41 6.66
N GLU A 66 10.39 12.77 6.51
CA GLU A 66 9.69 12.60 5.23
C GLU A 66 8.22 13.00 5.36
N GLY A 67 7.70 13.61 4.31
CA GLY A 67 6.27 13.87 4.15
C GLY A 67 5.87 13.61 2.71
N SER A 68 4.68 13.06 2.48
CA SER A 68 4.22 12.75 1.14
C SER A 68 2.74 13.04 0.93
N VAL A 69 2.38 13.28 -0.32
CA VAL A 69 1.00 13.36 -0.79
C VAL A 69 0.86 12.51 -2.05
N SER A 70 -0.18 11.68 -2.08
CA SER A 70 -0.54 10.83 -3.22
C SER A 70 -1.88 11.27 -3.77
N PRO A 71 -1.93 12.16 -4.74
CA PRO A 71 -3.18 12.56 -5.39
C PRO A 71 -3.77 11.41 -6.22
N PHE A 72 -2.98 10.42 -6.54
CA PHE A 72 -3.42 9.19 -7.17
C PHE A 72 -3.20 8.02 -6.22
N PHE A 73 -4.28 7.50 -5.71
CA PHE A 73 -4.38 6.25 -4.97
C PHE A 73 -5.54 5.45 -5.57
N GLN A 74 -5.27 4.27 -6.05
CA GLN A 74 -6.27 3.36 -6.60
C GLN A 74 -6.19 2.04 -5.88
N GLU A 75 -7.29 1.64 -5.30
CA GLU A 75 -7.49 0.27 -4.82
C GLU A 75 -8.38 -0.48 -5.80
N ARG A 76 -8.08 -1.75 -5.97
CA ARG A 76 -8.86 -2.67 -6.79
C ARG A 76 -9.29 -3.85 -5.94
N ASP A 77 -10.59 -3.88 -5.63
CA ASP A 77 -11.22 -4.89 -4.81
C ASP A 77 -11.77 -6.03 -5.64
N PRO A 78 -11.69 -7.28 -5.16
CA PRO A 78 -12.52 -8.36 -5.66
C PRO A 78 -13.97 -8.11 -5.22
N THR A 79 -14.91 -8.18 -6.16
CA THR A 79 -16.33 -7.97 -5.92
C THR A 79 -17.11 -9.17 -6.42
N VAL A 80 -18.05 -9.66 -5.62
CA VAL A 80 -19.01 -10.65 -6.11
C VAL A 80 -19.99 -9.94 -7.03
N VAL A 81 -19.97 -10.27 -8.32
CA VAL A 81 -20.83 -9.63 -9.32
C VAL A 81 -22.07 -10.46 -9.63
N ALA A 82 -22.04 -11.77 -9.38
CA ALA A 82 -23.16 -12.66 -9.53
C ALA A 82 -22.98 -13.91 -8.67
N THR A 83 -24.09 -14.50 -8.25
CA THR A 83 -24.12 -15.84 -7.70
C THR A 83 -25.03 -16.70 -8.57
N TYR A 84 -24.70 -17.96 -8.72
CA TYR A 84 -25.54 -18.91 -9.44
C TYR A 84 -25.65 -20.22 -8.65
N PRO A 85 -26.84 -20.82 -8.58
CA PRO A 85 -27.01 -22.13 -7.99
C PRO A 85 -26.52 -23.22 -8.95
N THR A 86 -25.93 -24.28 -8.41
CA THR A 86 -25.73 -25.51 -9.18
C THR A 86 -27.00 -26.32 -9.17
N VAL A 87 -27.40 -26.75 -10.34
CA VAL A 87 -28.59 -27.59 -10.52
C VAL A 87 -28.31 -28.98 -9.95
N SER A 88 -28.94 -29.28 -8.84
CA SER A 88 -29.36 -30.64 -8.54
C SER A 88 -30.82 -30.73 -8.94
N THR A 89 -31.13 -31.37 -10.00
CA THR A 89 -32.37 -31.95 -10.57
C THR A 89 -33.74 -31.32 -10.25
N VAL A 90 -33.89 -30.21 -9.58
CA VAL A 90 -35.19 -29.58 -9.29
C VAL A 90 -35.10 -28.07 -9.47
N GLY A 91 -35.49 -27.62 -10.66
CA GLY A 91 -35.89 -26.23 -10.95
C GLY A 91 -34.83 -25.13 -10.72
N LEU A 92 -34.57 -24.34 -11.74
CA LEU A 92 -33.75 -23.14 -11.70
C LEU A 92 -34.31 -22.12 -10.69
N ILE A 93 -33.57 -21.87 -9.61
CA ILE A 93 -33.74 -20.68 -8.78
C ILE A 93 -32.53 -19.80 -9.04
N SER A 94 -32.70 -18.74 -9.80
CA SER A 94 -31.65 -17.72 -9.94
C SER A 94 -31.79 -16.72 -8.78
N TYR A 95 -30.89 -16.80 -7.83
CA TYR A 95 -30.67 -15.73 -6.87
C TYR A 95 -29.55 -14.84 -7.38
N VAL A 96 -29.89 -13.63 -7.79
CA VAL A 96 -28.95 -12.53 -7.95
C VAL A 96 -28.99 -11.76 -6.62
N GLU A 97 -28.25 -12.22 -5.64
CA GLU A 97 -27.99 -11.44 -4.45
C GLU A 97 -26.54 -11.02 -4.55
N ALA A 98 -26.29 -9.70 -4.64
CA ALA A 98 -24.99 -9.14 -4.42
C ALA A 98 -24.66 -9.42 -2.95
N LEU A 99 -23.95 -10.51 -2.70
CA LEU A 99 -23.38 -10.74 -1.37
C LEU A 99 -22.46 -9.57 -1.10
N PRO A 100 -22.65 -8.84 0.01
CA PRO A 100 -21.71 -7.80 0.38
C PRO A 100 -20.32 -8.44 0.43
N SER A 101 -19.32 -7.75 -0.08
CA SER A 101 -17.91 -8.13 0.06
C SER A 101 -17.49 -7.92 1.53
N ILE A 102 -18.19 -8.60 2.43
CA ILE A 102 -17.85 -8.61 3.84
C ILE A 102 -16.48 -9.22 3.94
N GLY A 103 -15.57 -8.58 4.66
CA GLY A 103 -14.17 -8.92 4.83
C GLY A 103 -13.86 -10.29 5.41
N GLU A 104 -14.77 -11.20 5.27
CA GLU A 104 -14.48 -12.61 5.40
C GLU A 104 -13.46 -13.00 4.35
N ARG A 105 -12.55 -13.88 4.70
CA ARG A 105 -11.63 -14.56 3.81
C ARG A 105 -12.40 -14.96 2.55
N VAL A 106 -12.42 -14.09 1.56
CA VAL A 106 -13.02 -14.39 0.28
C VAL A 106 -12.15 -15.47 -0.34
N VAL A 107 -12.51 -16.70 -0.02
CA VAL A 107 -11.95 -17.84 -0.70
C VAL A 107 -12.38 -17.66 -2.15
N TYR A 108 -11.41 -17.39 -3.02
CA TYR A 108 -11.68 -17.35 -4.46
C TYR A 108 -12.12 -18.74 -4.84
N ALA A 109 -13.42 -18.90 -4.86
CA ALA A 109 -14.01 -20.15 -5.25
C ALA A 109 -13.83 -20.28 -6.75
N THR A 110 -12.78 -20.87 -7.16
CA THR A 110 -12.67 -21.39 -8.51
C THR A 110 -13.55 -22.63 -8.67
N ASN A 111 -13.78 -23.41 -7.63
CA ASN A 111 -14.57 -24.63 -7.69
C ASN A 111 -15.34 -24.95 -6.39
N ASN A 112 -15.29 -24.12 -5.38
CA ASN A 112 -15.99 -24.33 -4.13
C ASN A 112 -17.22 -23.44 -4.02
N PRO A 113 -18.35 -23.94 -3.53
CA PRO A 113 -19.52 -23.11 -3.30
C PRO A 113 -19.24 -22.06 -2.22
N VAL A 114 -19.78 -20.86 -2.39
CA VAL A 114 -19.73 -19.77 -1.41
C VAL A 114 -20.84 -19.87 -0.37
N GLY A 115 -21.81 -20.74 -0.61
CA GLY A 115 -22.92 -21.00 0.29
C GLY A 115 -23.74 -22.21 -0.16
N TYR A 116 -24.74 -22.56 0.63
CA TYR A 116 -25.73 -23.56 0.29
C TYR A 116 -27.11 -23.17 0.79
N VAL A 117 -28.12 -23.63 0.09
CA VAL A 117 -29.52 -23.48 0.48
C VAL A 117 -30.15 -24.86 0.62
N GLY A 118 -30.64 -25.15 1.82
CA GLY A 118 -31.45 -26.35 2.05
C GLY A 118 -32.88 -26.17 1.50
N LEU A 119 -33.37 -27.13 0.74
CA LEU A 119 -34.75 -27.13 0.28
C LEU A 119 -35.63 -27.97 1.22
N GLY A 120 -36.92 -27.70 1.23
CA GLY A 120 -37.87 -28.36 2.13
C GLY A 120 -38.02 -29.86 1.89
N ASP A 121 -37.51 -30.41 0.80
CA ASP A 121 -37.44 -31.82 0.45
C ASP A 121 -36.14 -32.52 0.94
N GLY A 122 -35.29 -31.78 1.66
CA GLY A 122 -34.00 -32.26 2.16
C GLY A 122 -32.85 -32.17 1.17
N SER A 123 -33.07 -31.66 -0.06
CA SER A 123 -32.01 -31.42 -1.03
C SER A 123 -31.21 -30.16 -0.68
N ILE A 124 -29.95 -30.12 -1.11
CA ILE A 124 -29.03 -29.00 -0.91
C ILE A 124 -28.65 -28.43 -2.27
N VAL A 125 -28.83 -27.11 -2.44
CA VAL A 125 -28.37 -26.37 -3.60
C VAL A 125 -27.11 -25.60 -3.21
N TYR A 126 -26.01 -25.85 -3.90
CA TYR A 126 -24.76 -25.12 -3.70
C TYR A 126 -24.79 -23.85 -4.54
N VAL A 127 -24.37 -22.74 -3.92
CA VAL A 127 -24.29 -21.42 -4.55
C VAL A 127 -22.84 -21.12 -4.88
N TYR A 128 -22.55 -20.75 -6.10
CA TYR A 128 -21.22 -20.34 -6.59
C TYR A 128 -21.23 -18.85 -6.89
N ALA A 129 -20.08 -18.19 -6.66
CA ALA A 129 -19.91 -16.79 -6.93
C ALA A 129 -19.05 -16.54 -8.17
N VAL A 130 -19.43 -15.54 -8.93
CA VAL A 130 -18.62 -14.95 -10.00
C VAL A 130 -18.02 -13.66 -9.49
N TYR A 131 -16.68 -13.57 -9.51
CA TYR A 131 -15.96 -12.40 -9.04
C TYR A 131 -15.64 -11.45 -10.19
N GLY A 132 -15.96 -10.20 -10.00
CA GLY A 132 -15.47 -9.06 -10.78
C GLY A 132 -14.40 -8.30 -10.01
N SER A 133 -14.18 -7.05 -10.38
CA SER A 133 -13.32 -6.15 -9.62
C SER A 133 -13.86 -4.72 -9.67
N THR A 134 -13.85 -4.09 -8.52
CA THR A 134 -14.22 -2.69 -8.39
C THR A 134 -12.98 -1.84 -8.16
N LYS A 135 -12.95 -0.63 -8.71
CA LYS A 135 -11.86 0.33 -8.51
C LYS A 135 -12.36 1.45 -7.61
N THR A 136 -11.61 1.73 -6.56
CA THR A 136 -11.83 2.86 -5.68
C THR A 136 -10.65 3.81 -5.81
N TYR A 137 -10.95 5.10 -5.93
CA TYR A 137 -9.94 6.15 -6.01
C TYR A 137 -9.91 6.93 -4.70
N ALA A 138 -8.73 7.37 -4.32
CA ALA A 138 -8.50 8.09 -3.08
C ALA A 138 -7.35 9.10 -3.21
N LEU A 139 -7.30 9.99 -2.23
CA LEU A 139 -6.17 10.84 -1.90
C LEU A 139 -5.51 10.28 -0.65
N ALA A 140 -4.18 10.09 -0.66
CA ALA A 140 -3.44 9.75 0.55
C ALA A 140 -2.46 10.87 0.94
N ILE A 141 -2.34 11.12 2.23
CA ILE A 141 -1.42 12.11 2.80
C ILE A 141 -0.69 11.45 3.96
N SER A 142 0.65 11.42 3.89
CA SER A 142 1.51 10.94 4.99
C SER A 142 2.39 12.10 5.45
N PRO A 143 1.92 12.91 6.41
CA PRO A 143 2.66 14.08 6.88
C PRO A 143 3.79 13.73 7.85
N LEU A 144 3.77 12.55 8.44
CA LEU A 144 4.73 12.11 9.45
C LEU A 144 5.48 10.88 8.96
N GLY A 145 6.72 11.10 8.57
CA GLY A 145 7.61 10.02 8.16
C GLY A 145 9.04 10.27 8.60
N ALA A 146 9.79 9.20 8.70
CA ALA A 146 11.21 9.21 9.02
C ALA A 146 11.94 8.16 8.18
N ARG A 147 13.16 8.52 7.75
CA ARG A 147 14.05 7.60 7.07
C ARG A 147 15.43 7.63 7.69
N VAL A 148 15.93 6.44 8.01
CA VAL A 148 17.33 6.22 8.38
C VAL A 148 18.08 5.73 7.16
N SER A 149 19.26 6.30 6.88
CA SER A 149 20.13 5.89 5.79
C SER A 149 21.52 5.56 6.32
N GLY A 150 21.98 4.34 6.06
CA GLY A 150 23.34 3.91 6.37
C GLY A 150 24.33 4.34 5.30
N PHE A 151 25.64 4.38 5.67
CA PHE A 151 26.73 4.75 4.77
C PHE A 151 26.47 6.08 4.03
N SER A 152 26.05 7.10 4.78
CA SER A 152 25.52 8.36 4.23
C SER A 152 26.50 9.14 3.35
N SER A 153 27.80 8.87 3.45
CA SER A 153 28.85 9.41 2.57
C SER A 153 29.00 8.66 1.24
N HIS A 154 28.42 7.46 1.11
CA HIS A 154 28.52 6.63 -0.08
C HIS A 154 27.40 6.95 -1.10
N ARG A 155 27.60 6.51 -2.35
CA ARG A 155 26.57 6.65 -3.40
C ARG A 155 25.40 5.72 -3.18
N LEU A 156 25.68 4.48 -2.79
CA LEU A 156 24.67 3.46 -2.49
C LEU A 156 24.47 3.41 -0.98
N GLN A 157 23.24 3.60 -0.53
CA GLN A 157 22.88 3.73 0.87
C GLN A 157 21.71 2.81 1.18
N PRO A 158 21.88 1.83 2.08
CA PRO A 158 20.72 1.12 2.63
C PRO A 158 19.86 2.10 3.41
N THR A 159 18.55 1.94 3.33
CA THR A 159 17.57 2.79 4.01
C THR A 159 16.56 1.95 4.77
N PHE A 160 15.98 2.54 5.79
CA PHE A 160 14.78 2.05 6.44
C PHE A 160 13.84 3.23 6.64
N SER A 161 12.64 3.13 6.10
CA SER A 161 11.62 4.19 6.15
C SER A 161 10.43 3.75 6.97
N ALA A 162 9.78 4.72 7.62
CA ALA A 162 8.49 4.55 8.27
C ALA A 162 7.66 5.81 8.05
N ASP A 163 6.37 5.66 7.76
CA ASP A 163 5.45 6.78 7.58
C ASP A 163 4.06 6.49 8.18
N LEU A 164 3.39 7.58 8.60
CA LEU A 164 2.04 7.61 9.13
C LEU A 164 1.23 8.63 8.34
N GLY A 165 -0.01 8.26 8.01
CA GLY A 165 -0.86 9.10 7.20
C GLY A 165 -2.33 8.72 7.24
N MET A 166 -3.06 9.29 6.29
CA MET A 166 -4.49 9.04 6.08
C MET A 166 -4.78 8.88 4.59
N VAL A 167 -5.81 8.10 4.32
CA VAL A 167 -6.40 7.90 2.99
C VAL A 167 -7.83 8.40 3.02
N PHE A 168 -8.21 9.23 2.05
CA PHE A 168 -9.56 9.73 1.86
C PHE A 168 -10.08 9.24 0.51
N SER A 169 -11.05 8.36 0.54
CA SER A 169 -11.55 7.64 -0.63
C SER A 169 -12.91 8.14 -1.10
N SER A 170 -13.21 7.89 -2.37
CA SER A 170 -14.48 8.23 -2.99
C SER A 170 -15.66 7.40 -2.48
N ARG A 171 -15.39 6.33 -1.76
CA ARG A 171 -16.34 5.46 -1.07
C ARG A 171 -15.63 4.67 0.00
N ASP A 172 -16.35 3.91 0.78
CA ASP A 172 -15.80 3.10 1.87
C ASP A 172 -14.69 2.16 1.39
N LEU A 173 -13.63 2.08 2.17
CA LEU A 173 -12.48 1.21 2.00
C LEU A 173 -12.19 0.47 3.31
N PRO A 174 -11.85 -0.81 3.24
CA PRO A 174 -11.66 -1.66 2.05
C PRO A 174 -12.93 -2.29 1.51
N VAL A 175 -14.07 -2.14 2.18
CA VAL A 175 -15.37 -2.70 1.81
C VAL A 175 -16.48 -1.74 2.21
N ASP A 176 -17.67 -1.90 1.61
CA ASP A 176 -18.86 -1.13 1.98
C ASP A 176 -19.19 -1.32 3.48
N GLY A 177 -19.61 -0.25 4.15
CA GLY A 177 -19.92 -0.22 5.60
C GLY A 177 -18.68 -0.01 6.50
N THR A 178 -17.50 0.20 5.94
CA THR A 178 -16.30 0.55 6.73
C THR A 178 -16.19 2.07 6.92
N ALA A 179 -15.31 2.75 6.22
CA ALA A 179 -15.20 4.21 6.22
C ALA A 179 -14.52 4.70 4.95
N SER A 180 -14.86 5.92 4.53
CA SER A 180 -14.17 6.61 3.43
C SER A 180 -12.88 7.31 3.87
N SER A 181 -12.56 7.33 5.16
CA SER A 181 -11.31 7.83 5.71
C SER A 181 -10.63 6.75 6.54
N ASN A 182 -9.36 6.47 6.20
CA ASN A 182 -8.58 5.41 6.83
C ASN A 182 -7.22 5.92 7.25
N PHE A 183 -6.72 5.42 8.38
CA PHE A 183 -5.34 5.58 8.78
C PHE A 183 -4.45 4.69 7.91
N LEU A 184 -3.26 5.19 7.64
CA LEU A 184 -2.24 4.51 6.86
C LEU A 184 -0.94 4.50 7.66
N PHE A 185 -0.30 3.35 7.80
CA PHE A 185 1.10 3.34 8.19
C PHE A 185 1.88 2.37 7.31
N SER A 186 3.14 2.74 7.04
CA SER A 186 4.05 1.91 6.27
C SER A 186 5.43 1.91 6.90
N PHE A 187 6.15 0.80 6.78
CA PHE A 187 7.56 0.74 7.15
C PHE A 187 8.30 -0.37 6.40
N GLY A 188 9.60 -0.19 6.21
CA GLY A 188 10.40 -1.25 5.59
C GLY A 188 11.75 -0.80 5.09
N PRO A 189 12.56 -1.77 4.61
CA PRO A 189 13.88 -1.54 4.08
C PRO A 189 13.84 -1.01 2.65
N GLY A 190 14.92 -0.37 2.26
CA GLY A 190 15.15 0.09 0.91
C GLY A 190 16.61 0.31 0.60
N MET A 191 16.84 0.77 -0.62
CA MET A 191 18.17 1.09 -1.13
C MET A 191 18.10 2.39 -1.94
N GLN A 192 18.96 3.34 -1.65
CA GLN A 192 19.05 4.63 -2.34
C GLN A 192 20.38 4.75 -3.09
N LEU A 193 20.32 5.09 -4.37
CA LEU A 193 21.47 5.44 -5.20
C LEU A 193 21.50 6.94 -5.43
N ILE A 194 22.58 7.61 -5.04
CA ILE A 194 22.79 9.05 -5.23
C ILE A 194 23.76 9.30 -6.38
N GLN A 195 23.29 10.02 -7.39
CA GLN A 195 24.10 10.44 -8.52
C GLN A 195 23.99 11.96 -8.73
N GLY A 196 25.08 12.68 -8.46
CA GLY A 196 25.05 14.13 -8.50
C GLY A 196 24.01 14.72 -7.56
N SER A 197 23.10 15.53 -8.06
CA SER A 197 21.99 16.13 -7.31
C SER A 197 20.69 15.31 -7.39
N SER A 198 20.73 14.10 -7.94
CA SER A 198 19.56 13.22 -8.05
C SER A 198 19.74 11.97 -7.20
N ALA A 199 18.64 11.38 -6.79
CA ALA A 199 18.63 10.09 -6.11
C ALA A 199 17.49 9.23 -6.66
N ILE A 200 17.76 7.94 -6.74
CA ILE A 200 16.77 6.89 -7.02
C ILE A 200 16.70 6.02 -5.78
N ARG A 201 15.50 5.77 -5.27
CA ARG A 201 15.26 4.90 -4.12
C ARG A 201 14.26 3.82 -4.47
N LEU A 202 14.59 2.58 -4.14
CA LEU A 202 13.71 1.42 -4.21
C LEU A 202 13.47 0.89 -2.81
N GLU A 203 12.22 0.66 -2.44
CA GLU A 203 11.81 0.20 -1.11
C GLU A 203 10.83 -0.97 -1.23
N TYR A 204 10.87 -1.85 -0.23
CA TYR A 204 9.83 -2.82 0.03
C TYR A 204 9.25 -2.54 1.41
N LEU A 205 7.98 -2.12 1.45
CA LEU A 205 7.33 -1.65 2.66
C LEU A 205 6.20 -2.60 3.04
N TYR A 206 6.10 -2.94 4.31
CA TYR A 206 4.83 -3.34 4.87
C TYR A 206 3.93 -2.11 4.96
N ARG A 207 2.67 -2.24 4.58
CA ARG A 207 1.66 -1.19 4.68
C ARG A 207 0.40 -1.75 5.30
N HIS A 208 -0.11 -1.04 6.29
CA HIS A 208 -1.42 -1.29 6.88
C HIS A 208 -2.33 -0.07 6.67
N MET A 209 -3.59 -0.34 6.33
CA MET A 209 -4.64 0.66 6.23
C MET A 209 -5.86 0.18 7.02
N SER A 210 -6.42 1.03 7.87
CA SER A 210 -7.61 0.71 8.67
C SER A 210 -8.34 1.97 9.10
N ASN A 211 -9.63 1.84 9.38
CA ASN A 211 -10.44 2.95 9.88
C ASN A 211 -10.36 3.15 11.40
N ALA A 212 -9.53 2.38 12.11
CA ALA A 212 -9.40 2.40 13.57
C ALA A 212 -10.75 2.29 14.31
N ASN A 213 -11.67 1.50 13.78
CA ASN A 213 -13.04 1.31 14.30
C ASN A 213 -13.92 2.59 14.26
N SER A 214 -13.64 3.51 13.34
CA SER A 214 -14.50 4.69 13.11
C SER A 214 -15.75 4.39 12.26
N GLY A 215 -15.83 3.20 11.65
CA GLY A 215 -17.00 2.67 10.94
C GLY A 215 -17.62 1.50 11.70
N ASP A 216 -18.66 0.92 11.13
CA ASP A 216 -19.35 -0.25 11.70
C ASP A 216 -18.46 -1.51 11.72
N TYR A 217 -17.41 -1.49 10.87
CA TYR A 217 -16.56 -2.63 10.62
C TYR A 217 -15.14 -2.20 10.25
N ASN A 218 -14.12 -2.94 10.70
CA ASN A 218 -12.71 -2.60 10.46
C ASN A 218 -11.87 -3.84 10.11
N PRO A 219 -11.93 -4.35 8.89
CA PRO A 219 -11.16 -5.53 8.50
C PRO A 219 -9.66 -5.25 8.34
N GLY A 220 -9.27 -3.98 8.14
CA GLY A 220 -7.90 -3.60 7.83
C GLY A 220 -7.36 -4.22 6.54
N VAL A 221 -6.36 -3.59 5.94
CA VAL A 221 -5.67 -4.08 4.72
C VAL A 221 -4.18 -4.11 4.96
N ASP A 222 -3.59 -5.30 4.94
CA ASP A 222 -2.14 -5.47 4.97
C ASP A 222 -1.60 -5.71 3.56
N SER A 223 -0.50 -5.06 3.22
CA SER A 223 0.12 -5.20 1.90
C SER A 223 1.63 -5.11 1.94
N GLY A 224 2.30 -5.96 1.17
CA GLY A 224 3.69 -5.74 0.76
C GLY A 224 3.73 -4.79 -0.43
N VAL A 225 4.42 -3.68 -0.31
CA VAL A 225 4.43 -2.57 -1.26
C VAL A 225 5.82 -2.35 -1.83
N PHE A 226 5.95 -2.41 -3.14
CA PHE A 226 7.14 -1.93 -3.85
C PHE A 226 6.98 -0.44 -4.14
N ARG A 227 7.97 0.37 -3.75
CA ARG A 227 7.97 1.83 -3.98
C ARG A 227 9.25 2.25 -4.68
N LEU A 228 9.09 2.99 -5.78
CA LEU A 228 10.17 3.66 -6.50
C LEU A 228 10.03 5.17 -6.33
N THR A 229 11.09 5.82 -5.86
CA THR A 229 11.15 7.29 -5.69
C THR A 229 12.30 7.86 -6.52
N LEU A 230 12.02 8.90 -7.28
CA LEU A 230 12.99 9.72 -7.99
C LEU A 230 13.01 11.10 -7.35
N SER A 231 14.16 11.55 -6.84
CA SER A 231 14.24 12.80 -6.10
C SER A 231 15.39 13.69 -6.52
N ARG A 232 15.20 15.01 -6.35
CA ARG A 232 16.20 16.06 -6.51
C ARG A 232 16.66 16.55 -5.16
N LEU A 233 17.96 16.45 -4.92
CA LEU A 233 18.61 16.87 -3.67
C LEU A 233 19.02 18.35 -3.79
N ARG A 234 18.68 19.14 -2.77
CA ARG A 234 19.08 20.54 -2.68
C ARG A 234 20.04 20.77 -1.51
N THR A 235 21.05 21.58 -1.75
CA THR A 235 21.87 22.22 -0.69
C THR A 235 21.28 23.60 -0.44
N ARG A 236 21.15 23.97 0.80
CA ARG A 236 21.08 25.38 1.16
C ARG A 236 22.45 25.97 1.16
#